data_521ebf269c0e65bb9ec103877454fe76
#
_entry.id   521ebf269c0e65bb9ec103877454fe76
#
_cell.length_a   1.000
_cell.length_b   1.000
_cell.length_c   1.000
_cell.angle_alpha   90.00
_cell.angle_beta   90.00
_cell.angle_gamma   90.00
#
_symmetry.space_group_name_H-M   'P 1'
#
loop_
_entity.id
_entity.type
_entity.pdbx_description
1 polymer ?
#
loop_
_entity_poly.entity_id
_entity_poly.type
_entity_poly.pdbx_seq_one_letter_code
_entity_poly.pdbx_strand_id
1 'polypeptide(L)'
;LYLKRLIVGGFEGVYEIGKNFRNEGMDRTHNPEFTCMEIYVAYKDYNWMMEFTEKMIEKICLDVNGTTQVKVGDNIIDFKAPYKRVTMLDSIKEHTGYDLTGMNEEQIREVCQKLNMEIDDTMGKGKLIDEIFGEFCEGTYIQPTFITDYPKEMSPLTKIHRSNPDLTERFELMVNGKELCNAYSELNDPIDQLERFEEQMRLSEKGDDEAMIIDKDFVRALEYGMPPTSGMGIGMDRLTMLMTGQSTIQEVLFFPQMRPEKITPKDTPAKFMELGISEDWVPVIQKAGYNLVSDMKEVKPQI
;
A
#
# COMPACT_ATOMS: atom_id res chain seq x y z
N LEU A 1 -13.62 5.85 8.63
CA LEU A 1 -14.03 6.88 9.63
C LEU A 1 -15.25 6.46 10.45
N TYR A 2 -16.15 5.59 9.95
CA TYR A 2 -17.37 5.15 10.68
C TYR A 2 -17.03 4.42 11.98
N LEU A 3 -16.01 3.55 11.99
CA LEU A 3 -15.60 2.83 13.21
C LEU A 3 -15.08 3.79 14.30
N LYS A 4 -14.42 4.88 13.93
CA LYS A 4 -13.99 5.92 14.88
C LYS A 4 -15.19 6.61 15.54
N ARG A 5 -16.30 6.81 14.79
CA ARG A 5 -17.55 7.36 15.38
C ARG A 5 -18.17 6.43 16.42
N LEU A 6 -18.00 5.10 16.29
CA LEU A 6 -18.43 4.16 17.32
C LEU A 6 -17.61 4.32 18.62
N ILE A 7 -16.32 4.61 18.50
CA ILE A 7 -15.47 4.94 19.66
C ILE A 7 -15.94 6.23 20.33
N VAL A 8 -16.27 7.28 19.53
CA VAL A 8 -16.92 8.51 20.08
C VAL A 8 -18.22 8.17 20.78
N GLY A 9 -19.00 7.21 20.24
CA GLY A 9 -20.25 6.72 20.84
C GLY A 9 -20.09 5.88 22.11
N GLY A 10 -18.86 5.65 22.58
CA GLY A 10 -18.56 4.99 23.86
C GLY A 10 -18.21 3.51 23.76
N PHE A 11 -17.97 2.96 22.58
CA PHE A 11 -17.42 1.61 22.46
C PHE A 11 -15.96 1.61 22.91
N GLU A 12 -15.55 0.64 23.72
CA GLU A 12 -14.18 0.48 24.19
C GLU A 12 -13.23 -0.08 23.10
N GLY A 13 -13.78 -0.90 22.21
CA GLY A 13 -13.07 -1.47 21.09
C GLY A 13 -14.03 -1.90 20.00
N VAL A 14 -13.63 -1.73 18.76
CA VAL A 14 -14.39 -2.14 17.57
C VAL A 14 -13.45 -2.73 16.54
N TYR A 15 -13.93 -3.70 15.77
CA TYR A 15 -13.23 -4.17 14.59
C TYR A 15 -14.21 -4.54 13.48
N GLU A 16 -13.73 -4.50 12.27
CA GLU A 16 -14.45 -4.94 11.08
C GLU A 16 -13.50 -5.68 10.15
N ILE A 17 -13.93 -6.78 9.58
CA ILE A 17 -13.26 -7.48 8.48
C ILE A 17 -14.16 -7.38 7.27
N GLY A 18 -13.74 -6.67 6.26
CA GLY A 18 -14.57 -6.36 5.12
C GLY A 18 -13.81 -6.23 3.80
N LYS A 19 -14.56 -6.18 2.71
CA LYS A 19 -14.02 -5.92 1.37
C LYS A 19 -13.88 -4.42 1.16
N ASN A 20 -12.68 -4.03 0.73
CA ASN A 20 -12.36 -2.68 0.29
C ASN A 20 -12.09 -2.68 -1.22
N PHE A 21 -12.32 -1.53 -1.85
CA PHE A 21 -12.13 -1.31 -3.27
C PHE A 21 -11.24 -0.10 -3.48
N ARG A 22 -10.15 -0.27 -4.24
CA ARG A 22 -9.27 0.82 -4.67
C ARG A 22 -9.05 0.77 -6.16
N ASN A 23 -9.00 1.94 -6.82
CA ASN A 23 -8.67 2.04 -8.22
C ASN A 23 -7.16 1.90 -8.43
N GLU A 24 -6.65 0.69 -8.19
CA GLU A 24 -5.24 0.35 -8.31
C GLU A 24 -5.00 -0.61 -9.46
N GLY A 25 -3.76 -0.62 -9.97
CA GLY A 25 -3.33 -1.62 -10.93
C GLY A 25 -3.28 -3.03 -10.32
N MET A 26 -3.48 -4.04 -11.14
CA MET A 26 -3.35 -5.44 -10.74
C MET A 26 -1.89 -5.89 -10.89
N ASP A 27 -1.28 -6.33 -9.80
CA ASP A 27 0.04 -6.94 -9.77
C ASP A 27 0.06 -8.19 -8.86
N ARG A 28 1.25 -8.61 -8.44
CA ARG A 28 1.41 -9.78 -7.56
C ARG A 28 0.88 -9.57 -6.15
N THR A 29 0.81 -8.32 -5.69
CA THR A 29 0.48 -7.94 -4.30
C THR A 29 -0.75 -7.04 -4.20
N HIS A 30 -1.29 -6.59 -5.35
CA HIS A 30 -2.43 -5.68 -5.43
C HIS A 30 -3.56 -6.28 -6.26
N ASN A 31 -4.77 -6.16 -5.74
CA ASN A 31 -6.03 -6.47 -6.43
C ASN A 31 -7.03 -5.35 -6.12
N PRO A 32 -7.80 -4.86 -7.12
CA PRO A 32 -8.76 -3.76 -6.89
C PRO A 32 -9.78 -4.03 -5.78
N GLU A 33 -10.18 -5.28 -5.60
CA GLU A 33 -10.96 -5.76 -4.46
C GLU A 33 -10.03 -6.54 -3.52
N PHE A 34 -9.96 -6.14 -2.25
CA PHE A 34 -9.14 -6.80 -1.25
C PHE A 34 -9.84 -6.82 0.10
N THR A 35 -9.42 -7.71 0.99
CA THR A 35 -9.96 -7.81 2.35
C THR A 35 -9.04 -7.09 3.32
N CYS A 36 -9.62 -6.21 4.13
CA CYS A 36 -8.91 -5.51 5.20
C CYS A 36 -9.61 -5.78 6.54
N MET A 37 -8.84 -5.90 7.61
CA MET A 37 -9.34 -5.78 8.96
C MET A 37 -8.95 -4.40 9.49
N GLU A 38 -9.93 -3.65 9.97
CA GLU A 38 -9.72 -2.43 10.75
C GLU A 38 -10.08 -2.68 12.21
N ILE A 39 -9.25 -2.21 13.14
CA ILE A 39 -9.48 -2.29 14.59
C ILE A 39 -9.19 -0.95 15.24
N TYR A 40 -10.03 -0.54 16.20
CA TYR A 40 -9.84 0.66 17.01
C TYR A 40 -10.06 0.30 18.47
N VAL A 41 -9.15 0.75 19.36
CA VAL A 41 -9.23 0.47 20.80
C VAL A 41 -9.03 1.76 21.59
N ALA A 42 -10.03 2.12 22.38
CA ALA A 42 -10.01 3.29 23.25
C ALA A 42 -8.97 3.13 24.38
N TYR A 43 -8.40 4.26 24.82
CA TYR A 43 -7.39 4.35 25.89
C TYR A 43 -6.11 3.54 25.62
N LYS A 44 -5.78 3.36 24.33
CA LYS A 44 -4.54 2.76 23.84
C LYS A 44 -3.82 3.71 22.91
N ASP A 45 -2.53 3.48 22.74
CA ASP A 45 -1.67 4.21 21.82
C ASP A 45 -0.96 3.26 20.84
N TYR A 46 -0.17 3.82 19.92
CA TYR A 46 0.55 3.06 18.89
C TYR A 46 1.57 2.07 19.48
N ASN A 47 2.15 2.34 20.67
CA ASN A 47 3.06 1.41 21.32
C ASN A 47 2.34 0.14 21.77
N TRP A 48 1.16 0.31 22.40
CA TRP A 48 0.32 -0.84 22.73
C TRP A 48 -0.11 -1.59 21.48
N MET A 49 -0.41 -0.89 20.39
CA MET A 49 -0.84 -1.51 19.13
C MET A 49 0.30 -2.32 18.49
N MET A 50 1.56 -1.87 18.57
CA MET A 50 2.72 -2.69 18.15
C MET A 50 2.80 -4.01 18.93
N GLU A 51 2.69 -3.95 20.26
CA GLU A 51 2.72 -5.17 21.09
C GLU A 51 1.53 -6.10 20.82
N PHE A 52 0.35 -5.52 20.58
CA PHE A 52 -0.83 -6.30 20.21
C PHE A 52 -0.62 -6.97 18.85
N THR A 53 -0.10 -6.24 17.86
CA THR A 53 0.12 -6.73 16.50
C THR A 53 1.10 -7.89 16.46
N GLU A 54 2.25 -7.75 17.12
CA GLU A 54 3.27 -8.82 17.14
C GLU A 54 2.76 -10.09 17.84
N LYS A 55 2.03 -9.97 18.96
CA LYS A 55 1.42 -11.12 19.66
C LYS A 55 0.31 -11.78 18.86
N MET A 56 -0.51 -10.98 18.17
CA MET A 56 -1.59 -11.47 17.31
C MET A 56 -1.03 -12.27 16.12
N ILE A 57 -0.03 -11.73 15.42
CA ILE A 57 0.55 -12.38 14.25
C ILE A 57 1.32 -13.63 14.65
N GLU A 58 2.13 -13.59 15.74
CA GLU A 58 2.80 -14.77 16.29
C GLU A 58 1.80 -15.88 16.61
N LYS A 59 0.69 -15.53 17.30
CA LYS A 59 -0.36 -16.51 17.62
C LYS A 59 -1.00 -17.09 16.35
N ILE A 60 -1.34 -16.28 15.37
CA ILE A 60 -1.91 -16.76 14.10
C ILE A 60 -0.94 -17.70 13.41
N CYS A 61 0.35 -17.36 13.35
CA CYS A 61 1.36 -18.20 12.74
C CYS A 61 1.47 -19.56 13.45
N LEU A 62 1.49 -19.57 14.78
CA LEU A 62 1.51 -20.80 15.57
C LEU A 62 0.23 -21.65 15.37
N ASP A 63 -0.94 -21.03 15.34
CA ASP A 63 -2.21 -21.72 15.17
C ASP A 63 -2.35 -22.34 13.76
N VAL A 64 -1.84 -21.66 12.73
CA VAL A 64 -1.93 -22.11 11.33
C VAL A 64 -0.82 -23.09 10.97
N ASN A 65 0.42 -22.80 11.37
CA ASN A 65 1.61 -23.51 10.91
C ASN A 65 2.26 -24.41 11.97
N GLY A 66 1.87 -24.30 13.24
CA GLY A 66 2.50 -25.02 14.35
C GLY A 66 3.92 -24.53 14.71
N THR A 67 4.38 -23.47 14.05
CA THR A 67 5.71 -22.86 14.23
C THR A 67 5.61 -21.35 13.98
N THR A 68 6.59 -20.59 14.48
CA THR A 68 6.67 -19.13 14.15
C THR A 68 7.34 -18.86 12.80
N GLN A 69 7.93 -19.89 12.18
CA GLN A 69 8.69 -19.73 10.94
C GLN A 69 7.88 -20.20 9.73
N VAL A 70 7.79 -19.36 8.71
CA VAL A 70 7.13 -19.66 7.45
C VAL A 70 8.07 -19.38 6.30
N LYS A 71 8.09 -20.29 5.32
CA LYS A 71 8.82 -20.09 4.06
C LYS A 71 7.94 -19.37 3.07
N VAL A 72 8.39 -18.20 2.58
CA VAL A 72 7.74 -17.42 1.53
C VAL A 72 8.75 -17.18 0.41
N GLY A 73 8.55 -17.83 -0.73
CA GLY A 73 9.55 -17.84 -1.80
C GLY A 73 10.86 -18.44 -1.32
N ASP A 74 11.96 -17.68 -1.44
CA ASP A 74 13.29 -18.08 -0.99
C ASP A 74 13.58 -17.68 0.48
N ASN A 75 12.72 -16.88 1.10
CA ASN A 75 12.90 -16.35 2.44
C ASN A 75 12.24 -17.25 3.50
N ILE A 76 12.90 -17.37 4.65
CA ILE A 76 12.28 -17.89 5.88
C ILE A 76 12.01 -16.69 6.78
N ILE A 77 10.74 -16.47 7.10
CA ILE A 77 10.28 -15.35 7.93
C ILE A 77 9.93 -15.90 9.31
N ASP A 78 10.49 -15.30 10.35
CA ASP A 78 10.20 -15.69 11.74
C ASP A 78 9.29 -14.64 12.39
N PHE A 79 8.06 -15.03 12.67
CA PHE A 79 7.04 -14.19 13.32
C PHE A 79 7.11 -14.20 14.85
N LYS A 80 8.23 -14.66 15.43
CA LYS A 80 8.43 -14.64 16.88
C LYS A 80 8.62 -13.21 17.39
N ALA A 81 7.79 -12.79 18.33
CA ALA A 81 7.93 -11.51 19.02
C ALA A 81 9.17 -11.47 19.95
N PRO A 82 9.77 -10.28 20.21
CA PRO A 82 9.40 -8.96 19.68
C PRO A 82 10.00 -8.68 18.30
N TYR A 83 9.31 -7.83 17.51
CA TYR A 83 9.82 -7.40 16.21
C TYR A 83 10.75 -6.20 16.33
N LYS A 84 11.65 -6.02 15.35
CA LYS A 84 12.53 -4.85 15.24
C LYS A 84 11.69 -3.57 15.07
N ARG A 85 12.13 -2.47 15.67
CA ARG A 85 11.53 -1.13 15.53
C ARG A 85 12.59 -0.18 15.02
N VAL A 86 12.28 0.57 13.95
CA VAL A 86 13.19 1.53 13.31
C VAL A 86 12.36 2.76 12.93
N THR A 87 12.86 3.96 13.20
CA THR A 87 12.16 5.16 12.71
C THR A 87 12.33 5.30 11.20
N MET A 88 11.36 5.92 10.54
CA MET A 88 11.41 6.13 9.09
C MET A 88 12.67 6.90 8.67
N LEU A 89 13.00 7.97 9.40
CA LEU A 89 14.18 8.79 9.09
C LEU A 89 15.50 8.05 9.34
N ASP A 90 15.60 7.26 10.41
CA ASP A 90 16.79 6.42 10.66
C ASP A 90 16.93 5.34 9.58
N SER A 91 15.82 4.74 9.13
CA SER A 91 15.83 3.79 8.01
C SER A 91 16.39 4.42 6.74
N ILE A 92 15.90 5.60 6.36
CA ILE A 92 16.41 6.33 5.19
C ILE A 92 17.89 6.64 5.35
N LYS A 93 18.30 7.12 6.51
CA LYS A 93 19.70 7.43 6.79
C LYS A 93 20.60 6.18 6.71
N GLU A 94 20.15 5.04 7.22
CA GLU A 94 20.89 3.77 7.16
C GLU A 94 21.11 3.31 5.73
N HIS A 95 20.09 3.40 4.85
CA HIS A 95 20.13 2.86 3.50
C HIS A 95 20.69 3.83 2.45
N THR A 96 20.53 5.14 2.64
CA THR A 96 20.93 6.15 1.65
C THR A 96 22.16 6.95 2.07
N GLY A 97 22.49 6.97 3.36
CA GLY A 97 23.52 7.84 3.94
C GLY A 97 23.08 9.28 4.19
N TYR A 98 21.84 9.66 3.83
CA TYR A 98 21.31 11.00 4.02
C TYR A 98 20.42 11.10 5.25
N ASP A 99 20.71 12.06 6.14
CA ASP A 99 19.90 12.39 7.30
C ASP A 99 18.91 13.50 6.93
N LEU A 100 17.64 13.15 6.80
CA LEU A 100 16.59 14.10 6.40
C LEU A 100 16.02 14.89 7.58
N THR A 101 16.50 14.68 8.81
CA THR A 101 16.00 15.34 10.01
C THR A 101 16.11 16.85 9.88
N GLY A 102 15.00 17.57 10.03
CA GLY A 102 14.94 19.03 9.96
C GLY A 102 15.11 19.64 8.57
N MET A 103 15.24 18.83 7.52
CA MET A 103 15.30 19.32 6.14
C MET A 103 13.96 19.89 5.67
N ASN A 104 14.02 20.99 4.91
CA ASN A 104 12.87 21.51 4.18
C ASN A 104 12.69 20.77 2.83
N GLU A 105 11.62 21.08 2.11
CA GLU A 105 11.28 20.44 0.84
C GLU A 105 12.39 20.59 -0.21
N GLU A 106 12.97 21.79 -0.37
CA GLU A 106 14.04 22.05 -1.35
C GLU A 106 15.28 21.19 -1.09
N GLN A 107 15.68 21.07 0.19
CA GLN A 107 16.82 20.23 0.59
C GLN A 107 16.57 18.75 0.32
N ILE A 108 15.33 18.27 0.52
CA ILE A 108 14.95 16.88 0.22
C ILE A 108 14.95 16.66 -1.30
N ARG A 109 14.46 17.61 -2.11
CA ARG A 109 14.57 17.56 -3.58
C ARG A 109 16.02 17.43 -4.05
N GLU A 110 16.94 18.16 -3.44
CA GLU A 110 18.37 18.02 -3.72
C GLU A 110 18.89 16.62 -3.38
N VAL A 111 18.41 16.01 -2.29
CA VAL A 111 18.76 14.61 -1.93
C VAL A 111 18.22 13.65 -2.99
N CYS A 112 16.96 13.78 -3.41
CA CYS A 112 16.39 12.96 -4.48
C CYS A 112 17.22 13.05 -5.78
N GLN A 113 17.64 14.26 -6.17
CA GLN A 113 18.52 14.44 -7.34
C GLN A 113 19.87 13.73 -7.19
N LYS A 114 20.50 13.81 -6.00
CA LYS A 114 21.76 13.10 -5.71
C LYS A 114 21.59 11.58 -5.73
N LEU A 115 20.41 11.09 -5.39
CA LEU A 115 20.04 9.68 -5.45
C LEU A 115 19.61 9.24 -6.87
N ASN A 116 19.58 10.15 -7.85
CA ASN A 116 19.10 9.94 -9.23
C ASN A 116 17.63 9.48 -9.31
N MET A 117 16.77 9.94 -8.41
CA MET A 117 15.34 9.65 -8.43
C MET A 117 14.61 10.53 -9.44
N GLU A 118 13.59 9.97 -10.10
CA GLU A 118 12.64 10.73 -10.90
C GLU A 118 11.58 11.34 -9.98
N ILE A 119 11.57 12.66 -9.87
CA ILE A 119 10.61 13.43 -9.07
C ILE A 119 9.95 14.49 -9.94
N ASP A 120 8.69 14.80 -9.63
CA ASP A 120 7.98 15.90 -10.30
C ASP A 120 7.76 17.11 -9.35
N ASP A 121 7.34 18.24 -9.92
CA ASP A 121 7.19 19.50 -9.19
C ASP A 121 5.95 19.50 -8.28
N THR A 122 5.02 18.54 -8.42
CA THR A 122 3.80 18.44 -7.62
C THR A 122 4.04 17.74 -6.29
N MET A 123 5.13 16.97 -6.17
CA MET A 123 5.47 16.22 -4.97
C MET A 123 5.85 17.18 -3.82
N GLY A 124 5.07 17.20 -2.75
CA GLY A 124 5.42 17.90 -1.52
C GLY A 124 6.44 17.12 -0.66
N LYS A 125 6.90 17.73 0.42
CA LYS A 125 7.91 17.16 1.35
C LYS A 125 7.59 15.74 1.79
N GLY A 126 6.34 15.47 2.21
CA GLY A 126 5.92 14.13 2.67
C GLY A 126 6.05 13.09 1.56
N LYS A 127 5.58 13.39 0.35
CA LYS A 127 5.66 12.48 -0.80
C LYS A 127 7.10 12.19 -1.20
N LEU A 128 7.98 13.19 -1.19
CA LEU A 128 9.41 12.99 -1.47
C LEU A 128 10.09 12.04 -0.49
N ILE A 129 9.78 12.14 0.81
CA ILE A 129 10.29 11.23 1.84
C ILE A 129 9.75 9.81 1.61
N ASP A 130 8.47 9.67 1.27
CA ASP A 130 7.82 8.41 0.96
C ASP A 130 8.47 7.70 -0.23
N GLU A 131 8.71 8.43 -1.33
CA GLU A 131 9.40 7.89 -2.51
C GLU A 131 10.82 7.40 -2.18
N ILE A 132 11.59 8.18 -1.39
CA ILE A 132 12.93 7.76 -0.95
C ILE A 132 12.84 6.45 -0.14
N PHE A 133 11.89 6.37 0.79
CA PHE A 133 11.70 5.18 1.61
C PHE A 133 11.28 3.97 0.75
N GLY A 134 10.32 4.15 -0.15
CA GLY A 134 9.83 3.09 -1.05
C GLY A 134 10.93 2.53 -1.94
N GLU A 135 11.77 3.39 -2.51
CA GLU A 135 12.81 2.96 -3.45
C GLU A 135 14.02 2.31 -2.75
N PHE A 136 14.46 2.86 -1.61
CA PHE A 136 15.73 2.43 -1.00
C PHE A 136 15.57 1.56 0.25
N CYS A 137 14.42 1.61 0.94
CA CYS A 137 14.28 0.98 2.25
C CYS A 137 13.25 -0.17 2.27
N GLU A 138 12.05 0.03 1.72
CA GLU A 138 10.91 -0.90 1.85
C GLU A 138 11.29 -2.35 1.53
N GLY A 139 11.87 -2.57 0.36
CA GLY A 139 12.23 -3.89 -0.15
C GLY A 139 13.30 -4.63 0.68
N THR A 140 14.00 -3.95 1.57
CA THR A 140 15.08 -4.53 2.39
C THR A 140 14.59 -5.25 3.65
N TYR A 141 13.37 -4.94 4.10
CA TYR A 141 12.78 -5.48 5.32
C TYR A 141 12.14 -6.86 5.10
N ILE A 142 12.95 -7.91 5.12
CA ILE A 142 12.48 -9.30 4.97
C ILE A 142 11.82 -9.80 6.26
N GLN A 143 12.48 -9.62 7.41
CA GLN A 143 11.94 -9.99 8.72
C GLN A 143 10.95 -8.95 9.22
N PRO A 144 9.93 -9.33 10.01
CA PRO A 144 8.95 -8.39 10.56
C PRO A 144 9.62 -7.22 11.25
N THR A 145 9.39 -6.01 10.75
CA THR A 145 10.01 -4.79 11.27
C THR A 145 8.99 -3.66 11.27
N PHE A 146 8.79 -3.04 12.43
CA PHE A 146 8.00 -1.82 12.55
C PHE A 146 8.83 -0.63 12.10
N ILE A 147 8.32 0.09 11.10
CA ILE A 147 8.80 1.41 10.72
C ILE A 147 7.92 2.42 11.46
N THR A 148 8.54 3.28 12.27
CA THR A 148 7.82 4.17 13.20
C THR A 148 8.09 5.64 12.90
N ASP A 149 7.29 6.50 13.53
CA ASP A 149 7.54 7.94 13.63
C ASP A 149 7.59 8.64 12.26
N TYR A 150 6.51 8.49 11.52
CA TYR A 150 6.33 9.08 10.19
C TYR A 150 6.22 10.61 10.26
N PRO A 151 6.73 11.34 9.25
CA PRO A 151 6.52 12.78 9.14
C PRO A 151 5.04 13.17 9.17
N LYS A 152 4.75 14.33 9.77
CA LYS A 152 3.39 14.84 9.95
C LYS A 152 2.64 14.99 8.61
N GLU A 153 3.34 15.42 7.59
CA GLU A 153 2.80 15.67 6.25
C GLU A 153 2.24 14.42 5.57
N MET A 154 2.71 13.23 5.98
CA MET A 154 2.28 11.95 5.43
C MET A 154 1.09 11.33 6.17
N SER A 155 0.56 11.96 7.22
CA SER A 155 -0.31 11.28 8.17
C SER A 155 -1.48 12.16 8.63
N PRO A 156 -2.47 12.45 7.76
CA PRO A 156 -3.53 13.44 8.04
C PRO A 156 -4.50 13.04 9.16
N LEU A 157 -4.57 11.76 9.53
CA LEU A 157 -5.48 11.24 10.57
C LEU A 157 -4.78 10.83 11.86
N THR A 158 -3.46 11.09 11.94
CA THR A 158 -2.61 10.59 13.02
C THR A 158 -2.27 11.68 14.02
N LYS A 159 -2.24 11.32 15.29
CA LYS A 159 -1.84 12.22 16.38
C LYS A 159 -0.37 12.62 16.25
N ILE A 160 -0.08 13.90 16.54
CA ILE A 160 1.29 14.40 16.62
C ILE A 160 2.07 13.61 17.67
N HIS A 161 3.30 13.27 17.35
CA HIS A 161 4.20 12.55 18.26
C HIS A 161 4.46 13.37 19.53
N ARG A 162 4.36 12.71 20.70
CA ARG A 162 4.38 13.35 22.03
C ARG A 162 5.67 14.11 22.37
N SER A 163 6.77 13.84 21.69
CA SER A 163 8.08 14.47 21.93
C SER A 163 8.66 15.20 20.71
N ASN A 164 8.06 15.10 19.53
CA ASN A 164 8.53 15.77 18.33
C ASN A 164 7.33 16.20 17.45
N PRO A 165 7.03 17.53 17.34
CA PRO A 165 5.87 18.02 16.61
C PRO A 165 5.93 17.84 15.08
N ASP A 166 7.10 17.51 14.52
CA ASP A 166 7.29 17.26 13.08
C ASP A 166 6.97 15.81 12.70
N LEU A 167 6.77 14.94 13.69
CA LEU A 167 6.48 13.54 13.54
C LEU A 167 5.09 13.18 14.05
N THR A 168 4.65 11.97 13.74
CA THR A 168 3.38 11.39 14.20
C THR A 168 3.59 10.05 14.88
N GLU A 169 2.67 9.69 15.79
CA GLU A 169 2.63 8.38 16.44
C GLU A 169 2.04 7.32 15.49
N ARG A 170 2.78 6.97 14.44
CA ARG A 170 2.41 6.01 13.40
C ARG A 170 3.45 4.93 13.26
N PHE A 171 3.01 3.74 12.90
CA PHE A 171 3.89 2.70 12.40
C PHE A 171 3.29 1.96 11.22
N GLU A 172 4.14 1.41 10.40
CA GLU A 172 3.82 0.35 9.45
C GLU A 172 4.65 -0.89 9.77
N LEU A 173 4.04 -2.06 9.61
CA LEU A 173 4.76 -3.33 9.74
C LEU A 173 5.18 -3.81 8.37
N MET A 174 6.49 -3.80 8.13
CA MET A 174 7.10 -4.36 6.93
C MET A 174 7.43 -5.83 7.14
N VAL A 175 7.04 -6.67 6.16
CA VAL A 175 7.34 -8.11 6.13
C VAL A 175 7.57 -8.53 4.69
N ASN A 176 8.67 -9.20 4.45
CA ASN A 176 9.05 -9.69 3.11
C ASN A 176 9.07 -8.59 2.03
N GLY A 177 9.54 -7.39 2.42
CA GLY A 177 9.67 -6.24 1.56
C GLY A 177 8.35 -5.54 1.21
N LYS A 178 7.29 -5.75 2.01
CA LYS A 178 5.97 -5.14 1.80
C LYS A 178 5.29 -4.76 3.11
N GLU A 179 4.50 -3.69 3.07
CA GLU A 179 3.61 -3.30 4.15
C GLU A 179 2.54 -4.38 4.38
N LEU A 180 2.42 -4.85 5.63
CA LEU A 180 1.37 -5.75 6.08
C LEU A 180 0.24 -5.02 6.81
N CYS A 181 0.59 -4.07 7.67
CA CYS A 181 -0.39 -3.25 8.38
C CYS A 181 0.14 -1.84 8.63
N ASN A 182 -0.81 -0.92 8.81
CA ASN A 182 -0.59 0.49 9.12
C ASN A 182 -1.42 0.85 10.36
N ALA A 183 -0.82 1.47 11.36
CA ALA A 183 -1.46 1.78 12.62
C ALA A 183 -0.91 3.05 13.26
N TYR A 184 -1.74 3.70 14.08
CA TYR A 184 -1.33 4.94 14.74
C TYR A 184 -2.18 5.23 15.98
N SER A 185 -1.68 6.18 16.80
CA SER A 185 -2.53 6.89 17.75
C SER A 185 -3.41 7.85 16.97
N GLU A 186 -4.73 7.74 17.15
CA GLU A 186 -5.71 8.50 16.40
C GLU A 186 -5.66 10.00 16.75
N LEU A 187 -5.73 10.84 15.72
CA LEU A 187 -5.95 12.27 15.92
C LEU A 187 -7.35 12.47 16.47
N ASN A 188 -7.45 13.03 17.66
CA ASN A 188 -8.71 13.23 18.39
C ASN A 188 -8.99 14.70 18.74
N ASP A 189 -8.18 15.64 18.22
CA ASP A 189 -8.41 17.08 18.30
C ASP A 189 -9.21 17.53 17.07
N PRO A 190 -10.45 18.04 17.22
CA PRO A 190 -11.26 18.46 16.09
C PRO A 190 -10.67 19.66 15.32
N ILE A 191 -9.92 20.54 16.00
CA ILE A 191 -9.31 21.73 15.36
C ILE A 191 -8.15 21.29 14.47
N ASP A 192 -7.19 20.53 15.01
CA ASP A 192 -6.07 19.97 14.24
C ASP A 192 -6.59 19.10 13.08
N GLN A 193 -7.63 18.29 13.31
CA GLN A 193 -8.21 17.45 12.26
C GLN A 193 -8.80 18.27 11.11
N LEU A 194 -9.50 19.36 11.42
CA LEU A 194 -10.05 20.24 10.39
C LEU A 194 -8.94 20.90 9.58
N GLU A 195 -7.92 21.44 10.25
CA GLU A 195 -6.75 22.05 9.61
C GLU A 195 -6.05 21.07 8.63
N ARG A 196 -5.89 19.81 9.04
CA ARG A 196 -5.30 18.79 8.16
C ARG A 196 -6.16 18.42 6.98
N PHE A 197 -7.48 18.36 7.13
CA PHE A 197 -8.37 18.18 6.00
C PHE A 197 -8.34 19.34 5.02
N GLU A 198 -8.24 20.57 5.52
CA GLU A 198 -8.08 21.77 4.67
C GLU A 198 -6.75 21.75 3.90
N GLU A 199 -5.67 21.25 4.52
CA GLU A 199 -4.39 21.08 3.85
C GLU A 199 -4.46 20.00 2.76
N GLN A 200 -5.09 18.86 3.02
CA GLN A 200 -5.35 17.82 2.02
C GLN A 200 -6.15 18.35 0.83
N MET A 201 -7.17 19.18 1.07
CA MET A 201 -7.91 19.81 -0.04
C MET A 201 -7.03 20.71 -0.91
N ARG A 202 -6.10 21.46 -0.31
CA ARG A 202 -5.14 22.30 -1.07
C ARG A 202 -4.19 21.43 -1.91
N LEU A 203 -3.83 20.23 -1.45
CA LEU A 203 -3.04 19.28 -2.23
C LEU A 203 -3.85 18.71 -3.40
N SER A 204 -5.12 18.38 -3.17
CA SER A 204 -6.04 17.94 -4.24
C SER A 204 -6.20 18.99 -5.34
N GLU A 205 -6.32 20.28 -4.97
CA GLU A 205 -6.38 21.38 -5.94
C GLU A 205 -5.11 21.53 -6.79
N LYS A 206 -3.97 21.00 -6.30
CA LYS A 206 -2.70 20.96 -7.03
C LYS A 206 -2.51 19.71 -7.88
N GLY A 207 -3.48 18.77 -7.84
CA GLY A 207 -3.47 17.54 -8.65
C GLY A 207 -3.13 16.27 -7.90
N ASP A 208 -3.17 16.28 -6.57
CA ASP A 208 -3.04 15.07 -5.76
C ASP A 208 -4.40 14.33 -5.72
N ASP A 209 -4.52 13.26 -6.50
CA ASP A 209 -5.74 12.46 -6.62
C ASP A 209 -6.02 11.58 -5.37
N GLU A 210 -5.03 11.42 -4.48
CA GLU A 210 -5.17 10.63 -3.24
C GLU A 210 -5.61 11.50 -2.05
N ALA A 211 -5.66 12.81 -2.20
CA ALA A 211 -6.00 13.74 -1.14
C ALA A 211 -7.45 13.57 -0.65
N MET A 212 -7.61 13.60 0.67
CA MET A 212 -8.89 13.38 1.35
C MET A 212 -9.81 14.59 1.26
N ILE A 213 -11.10 14.35 1.05
CA ILE A 213 -12.15 15.38 1.19
C ILE A 213 -12.52 15.62 2.66
N ILE A 214 -13.02 16.81 2.97
CA ILE A 214 -13.46 17.15 4.33
C ILE A 214 -14.72 16.36 4.72
N ASP A 215 -14.59 15.48 5.70
CA ASP A 215 -15.74 14.83 6.38
C ASP A 215 -16.17 15.70 7.57
N LYS A 216 -17.12 16.61 7.32
CA LYS A 216 -17.66 17.52 8.37
C LYS A 216 -18.39 16.77 9.48
N ASP A 217 -19.00 15.64 9.19
CA ASP A 217 -19.68 14.84 10.19
C ASP A 217 -18.69 14.12 11.12
N PHE A 218 -17.53 13.75 10.60
CA PHE A 218 -16.46 13.20 11.42
C PHE A 218 -15.85 14.28 12.32
N VAL A 219 -15.55 15.47 11.80
CA VAL A 219 -15.06 16.59 12.61
C VAL A 219 -16.06 16.91 13.73
N ARG A 220 -17.36 16.99 13.40
CA ARG A 220 -18.43 17.20 14.39
C ARG A 220 -18.47 16.08 15.44
N ALA A 221 -18.24 14.82 15.05
CA ALA A 221 -18.15 13.73 16.01
C ALA A 221 -16.98 13.93 16.99
N LEU A 222 -15.81 14.38 16.51
CA LEU A 222 -14.68 14.69 17.39
C LEU A 222 -14.97 15.81 18.39
N GLU A 223 -15.82 16.78 18.04
CA GLU A 223 -16.26 17.86 18.95
C GLU A 223 -17.04 17.33 20.16
N TYR A 224 -17.70 16.16 20.04
CA TYR A 224 -18.35 15.49 21.19
C TYR A 224 -17.33 14.83 22.13
N GLY A 225 -16.12 14.63 21.67
CA GLY A 225 -15.02 14.06 22.43
C GLY A 225 -14.73 12.60 22.06
N MET A 226 -13.61 12.38 21.41
CA MET A 226 -13.06 11.04 21.15
C MET A 226 -11.97 10.75 22.19
N PRO A 227 -12.05 9.63 22.95
CA PRO A 227 -10.99 9.27 23.88
C PRO A 227 -9.68 9.01 23.12
N PRO A 228 -8.51 9.11 23.78
CA PRO A 228 -7.27 8.61 23.18
C PRO A 228 -7.49 7.20 22.67
N THR A 229 -7.17 6.96 21.41
CA THR A 229 -7.49 5.71 20.70
C THR A 229 -6.33 5.31 19.81
N SER A 230 -6.08 4.03 19.68
CA SER A 230 -5.19 3.51 18.63
C SER A 230 -5.99 2.70 17.62
N GLY A 231 -5.71 2.94 16.34
CA GLY A 231 -6.31 2.22 15.23
C GLY A 231 -5.27 1.49 14.39
N MET A 232 -5.68 0.42 13.73
CA MET A 232 -4.85 -0.37 12.81
C MET A 232 -5.69 -0.90 11.66
N GLY A 233 -5.15 -0.77 10.45
CA GLY A 233 -5.59 -1.51 9.27
C GLY A 233 -4.58 -2.59 8.90
N ILE A 234 -5.05 -3.81 8.66
CA ILE A 234 -4.21 -4.94 8.22
C ILE A 234 -4.78 -5.58 6.96
N GLY A 235 -3.92 -5.78 5.95
CA GLY A 235 -4.28 -6.48 4.73
C GLY A 235 -4.43 -7.98 4.96
N MET A 236 -5.66 -8.48 5.01
CA MET A 236 -5.94 -9.88 5.31
C MET A 236 -5.47 -10.82 4.20
N ASP A 237 -5.55 -10.38 2.95
CA ASP A 237 -5.04 -11.17 1.82
C ASP A 237 -3.51 -11.28 1.90
N ARG A 238 -2.80 -10.19 2.21
CA ARG A 238 -1.33 -10.21 2.43
C ARG A 238 -0.94 -11.08 3.62
N LEU A 239 -1.68 -11.00 4.73
CA LEU A 239 -1.46 -11.88 5.88
C LEU A 239 -1.65 -13.35 5.49
N THR A 240 -2.68 -13.65 4.71
CA THR A 240 -2.95 -15.02 4.21
C THR A 240 -1.83 -15.49 3.29
N MET A 241 -1.33 -14.64 2.38
CA MET A 241 -0.17 -14.98 1.54
C MET A 241 1.04 -15.38 2.40
N LEU A 242 1.36 -14.58 3.42
CA LEU A 242 2.48 -14.86 4.32
C LEU A 242 2.27 -16.18 5.07
N MET A 243 1.10 -16.39 5.67
CA MET A 243 0.81 -17.59 6.48
C MET A 243 0.75 -18.88 5.65
N THR A 244 0.44 -18.79 4.36
CA THR A 244 0.36 -19.94 3.44
C THR A 244 1.58 -20.07 2.51
N GLY A 245 2.56 -19.17 2.65
CA GLY A 245 3.78 -19.20 1.83
C GLY A 245 3.55 -18.84 0.35
N GLN A 246 2.45 -18.17 0.03
CA GLN A 246 2.12 -17.79 -1.35
C GLN A 246 2.81 -16.48 -1.75
N SER A 247 3.18 -16.38 -3.04
CA SER A 247 3.92 -15.25 -3.57
C SER A 247 3.05 -14.25 -4.32
N THR A 248 1.78 -14.60 -4.61
CA THR A 248 0.84 -13.74 -5.33
C THR A 248 -0.52 -13.69 -4.65
N ILE A 249 -1.16 -12.52 -4.68
CA ILE A 249 -2.47 -12.29 -4.08
C ILE A 249 -3.57 -13.13 -4.76
N GLN A 250 -3.41 -13.45 -6.05
CA GLN A 250 -4.37 -14.25 -6.80
C GLN A 250 -4.52 -15.68 -6.23
N GLU A 251 -3.47 -16.20 -5.58
CA GLU A 251 -3.49 -17.55 -5.00
C GLU A 251 -4.28 -17.66 -3.71
N VAL A 252 -4.59 -16.51 -3.07
CA VAL A 252 -5.37 -16.45 -1.83
C VAL A 252 -6.77 -15.86 -2.02
N LEU A 253 -7.11 -15.43 -3.23
CA LEU A 253 -8.43 -14.92 -3.58
C LEU A 253 -9.24 -16.03 -4.28
N PHE A 254 -10.51 -16.25 -3.87
CA PHE A 254 -11.40 -17.20 -4.53
C PHE A 254 -11.77 -16.77 -5.96
N PHE A 255 -11.92 -15.46 -6.18
CA PHE A 255 -12.29 -14.87 -7.47
C PHE A 255 -11.41 -13.67 -7.78
N PRO A 256 -10.10 -13.89 -8.09
CA PRO A 256 -9.22 -12.79 -8.44
C PRO A 256 -9.68 -12.16 -9.75
N GLN A 257 -9.54 -10.85 -9.86
CA GLN A 257 -9.73 -10.17 -11.12
C GLN A 257 -8.62 -10.58 -12.09
N MET A 258 -9.05 -10.98 -13.30
CA MET A 258 -8.14 -11.36 -14.38
C MET A 258 -8.10 -10.23 -15.40
N ARG A 259 -6.91 -9.99 -15.97
CA ARG A 259 -6.83 -9.08 -17.13
C ARG A 259 -7.67 -9.67 -18.26
N PRO A 260 -8.49 -8.87 -18.94
CA PRO A 260 -9.20 -9.35 -20.12
C PRO A 260 -8.20 -10.00 -21.08
N GLU A 261 -8.51 -11.19 -21.58
CA GLU A 261 -7.73 -11.77 -22.66
C GLU A 261 -7.73 -10.76 -23.82
N LYS A 262 -6.55 -10.41 -24.31
CA LYS A 262 -6.44 -9.65 -25.57
C LYS A 262 -6.96 -10.58 -26.66
N ILE A 263 -8.23 -10.46 -27.00
CA ILE A 263 -8.77 -11.05 -28.21
C ILE A 263 -8.04 -10.33 -29.34
N THR A 264 -7.00 -10.96 -29.85
CA THR A 264 -6.35 -10.46 -31.08
C THR A 264 -7.39 -10.66 -32.18
N PRO A 265 -7.92 -9.59 -32.77
CA PRO A 265 -8.90 -9.73 -33.84
C PRO A 265 -8.26 -10.57 -34.94
N LYS A 266 -8.99 -11.60 -35.38
CA LYS A 266 -8.56 -12.44 -36.49
C LYS A 266 -9.52 -12.20 -37.65
N ASP A 267 -8.98 -11.95 -38.84
CA ASP A 267 -9.79 -11.92 -40.05
C ASP A 267 -10.27 -13.33 -40.41
N THR A 268 -11.44 -13.40 -41.04
CA THR A 268 -12.01 -14.65 -41.50
C THR A 268 -11.16 -15.23 -42.66
N PRO A 269 -11.12 -16.55 -42.85
CA PRO A 269 -10.47 -17.17 -44.00
C PRO A 269 -10.87 -16.53 -45.34
N ALA A 270 -12.14 -16.13 -45.50
CA ALA A 270 -12.63 -15.48 -46.70
C ALA A 270 -11.87 -14.20 -47.07
N LYS A 271 -11.51 -13.39 -46.09
CA LYS A 271 -10.71 -12.15 -46.32
C LYS A 271 -9.27 -12.44 -46.81
N PHE A 272 -8.66 -13.51 -46.35
CA PHE A 272 -7.36 -13.96 -46.85
C PHE A 272 -7.45 -14.52 -48.26
N MET A 273 -8.54 -15.20 -48.55
CA MET A 273 -8.82 -15.71 -49.90
C MET A 273 -9.04 -14.59 -50.94
N GLU A 274 -9.58 -13.45 -50.56
CA GLU A 274 -9.68 -12.24 -51.41
C GLU A 274 -8.31 -11.74 -51.88
N LEU A 275 -7.23 -12.03 -51.12
CA LEU A 275 -5.84 -11.77 -51.51
C LEU A 275 -5.19 -12.88 -52.34
N GLY A 276 -5.96 -13.93 -52.73
CA GLY A 276 -5.46 -15.06 -53.47
C GLY A 276 -4.75 -16.11 -52.61
N ILE A 277 -4.91 -16.07 -51.30
CA ILE A 277 -4.36 -17.05 -50.36
C ILE A 277 -5.30 -18.25 -50.26
N SER A 278 -4.77 -19.45 -50.49
CA SER A 278 -5.57 -20.67 -50.31
C SER A 278 -5.99 -20.85 -48.85
N GLU A 279 -7.22 -21.38 -48.67
CA GLU A 279 -7.81 -21.63 -47.34
C GLU A 279 -6.88 -22.45 -46.42
N ASP A 280 -6.19 -23.41 -46.99
CA ASP A 280 -5.24 -24.29 -46.27
C ASP A 280 -4.06 -23.53 -45.62
N TRP A 281 -3.70 -22.36 -46.17
CA TRP A 281 -2.59 -21.55 -45.64
C TRP A 281 -3.03 -20.58 -44.56
N VAL A 282 -4.31 -20.29 -44.41
CA VAL A 282 -4.80 -19.31 -43.44
C VAL A 282 -4.42 -19.71 -41.99
N PRO A 283 -4.58 -20.97 -41.54
CA PRO A 283 -4.16 -21.38 -40.19
C PRO A 283 -2.66 -21.26 -39.99
N VAL A 284 -1.86 -21.51 -41.02
CA VAL A 284 -0.39 -21.43 -40.96
C VAL A 284 0.05 -19.98 -40.79
N ILE A 285 -0.56 -19.09 -41.59
CA ILE A 285 -0.30 -17.62 -41.52
C ILE A 285 -0.70 -17.04 -40.18
N GLN A 286 -1.88 -17.40 -39.66
CA GLN A 286 -2.35 -16.96 -38.36
C GLN A 286 -1.48 -17.51 -37.22
N LYS A 287 -0.98 -18.74 -37.32
CA LYS A 287 -0.04 -19.30 -36.35
C LYS A 287 1.32 -18.61 -36.38
N ALA A 288 1.71 -18.05 -37.52
CA ALA A 288 2.92 -17.23 -37.68
C ALA A 288 2.73 -15.78 -37.15
N GLY A 289 1.56 -15.41 -36.61
CA GLY A 289 1.30 -14.12 -35.99
C GLY A 289 0.55 -13.12 -36.88
N TYR A 290 0.28 -13.43 -38.15
CA TYR A 290 -0.44 -12.55 -39.07
C TYR A 290 -1.97 -12.83 -38.96
N ASN A 291 -2.61 -12.19 -38.02
CA ASN A 291 -4.03 -12.43 -37.70
C ASN A 291 -5.00 -11.62 -38.60
N LEU A 292 -4.55 -10.51 -39.16
CA LEU A 292 -5.31 -9.60 -40.02
C LEU A 292 -4.67 -9.53 -41.40
N VAL A 293 -5.52 -9.35 -42.41
CA VAL A 293 -5.06 -9.10 -43.79
C VAL A 293 -4.16 -7.85 -43.85
N SER A 294 -4.39 -6.84 -43.01
CA SER A 294 -3.54 -5.67 -42.88
C SER A 294 -2.11 -6.00 -42.47
N ASP A 295 -1.92 -7.04 -41.66
CA ASP A 295 -0.58 -7.45 -41.18
C ASP A 295 0.28 -7.94 -42.35
N MET A 296 -0.34 -8.45 -43.42
CA MET A 296 0.34 -8.94 -44.62
C MET A 296 0.89 -7.81 -45.51
N LYS A 297 0.38 -6.57 -45.39
CA LYS A 297 0.82 -5.42 -46.21
C LYS A 297 2.23 -4.95 -45.86
N GLU A 298 2.73 -5.30 -44.68
CA GLU A 298 4.07 -4.93 -44.24
C GLU A 298 5.14 -5.98 -44.57
N VAL A 299 4.73 -7.12 -45.08
CA VAL A 299 5.69 -8.19 -45.48
C VAL A 299 6.37 -7.81 -46.80
N LYS A 300 7.58 -7.30 -46.74
CA LYS A 300 8.42 -7.12 -47.96
C LYS A 300 8.81 -8.48 -48.48
N PRO A 301 8.61 -8.77 -49.79
CA PRO A 301 9.18 -10.00 -50.38
C PRO A 301 10.69 -9.99 -50.21
N GLN A 302 11.21 -11.00 -49.51
CA GLN A 302 12.64 -11.26 -49.56
C GLN A 302 12.88 -11.93 -50.92
N ILE A 303 13.56 -11.19 -51.82
CA ILE A 303 14.08 -11.69 -53.09
C ILE A 303 15.40 -12.39 -52.82
#